data_19d1e4f782872b88b6546a035c5f3b63
#
_entry.id   19d1e4f782872b88b6546a035c5f3b63
#
_cell.length_a   1.000
_cell.length_b   1.000
_cell.length_c   1.000
_cell.angle_alpha   90.00
_cell.angle_beta   90.00
_cell.angle_gamma   90.00
#
_symmetry.space_group_name_H-M   'P 1'
#
loop_
_entity.id
_entity.type
_entity.pdbx_description
1 polymer ?
#
loop_
_entity_poly.entity_id
_entity_poly.type
_entity_poly.pdbx_seq_one_letter_code
_entity_poly.pdbx_strand_id
1 'polypeptide(L)'
;MRRTTFVGLVPLLLLLVTGEATAHAFLDHAEPRVGNKVDAAPREVTLWFTQKLEPAFSTIAVTNAAGQRIDTGKARVSGNQMSVSVRPGGTGTYRVNWHVLSVDTHTTDGDFTFQVGQ
;
A
#
# COMPACT_ATOMS: atom_id res chain seq x y z
N MET A 1 39.92 28.37 -46.21
CA MET A 1 39.73 28.08 -45.73
C MET A 1 38.94 27.44 -45.20
N ARG A 2 38.87 26.76 -44.78
CA ARG A 2 38.19 26.19 -44.35
C ARG A 2 37.81 25.92 -43.28
N ARG A 3 37.23 25.66 -42.82
CA ARG A 3 36.90 25.49 -41.83
C ARG A 3 36.22 24.57 -41.40
N THR A 4 36.21 23.91 -40.86
CA THR A 4 35.69 23.04 -40.45
C THR A 4 34.92 23.07 -39.47
N THR A 5 34.17 22.82 -39.27
CA THR A 5 33.43 22.91 -38.39
C THR A 5 33.06 21.83 -37.85
N PHE A 6 33.16 21.42 -37.10
CA PHE A 6 32.85 20.44 -36.51
C PHE A 6 31.84 20.36 -35.70
N VAL A 7 31.23 19.84 -35.62
CA VAL A 7 30.27 19.74 -34.99
C VAL A 7 30.23 18.89 -34.06
N GLY A 8 30.10 19.01 -33.24
CA GLY A 8 30.20 18.28 -32.29
C GLY A 8 29.18 17.55 -32.00
N LEU A 9 29.16 16.58 -31.96
CA LEU A 9 28.25 15.89 -31.75
C LEU A 9 28.08 15.58 -30.49
N VAL A 10 27.31 15.80 -29.84
CA VAL A 10 27.03 15.56 -28.72
C VAL A 10 26.39 14.44 -28.45
N PRO A 11 26.69 13.73 -27.87
CA PRO A 11 26.19 12.62 -27.58
C PRO A 11 25.21 12.66 -26.72
N LEU A 12 24.31 12.46 -26.86
CA LEU A 12 23.37 12.48 -26.22
C LEU A 12 23.27 11.62 -25.30
N LEU A 13 23.47 11.69 -24.42
CA LEU A 13 23.43 10.97 -23.49
C LEU A 13 22.28 10.71 -23.03
N LEU A 14 21.75 9.97 -23.28
CA LEU A 14 20.70 9.70 -22.90
C LEU A 14 20.64 9.07 -21.82
N LEU A 15 20.48 9.36 -21.02
CA LEU A 15 20.37 8.86 -19.97
C LEU A 15 19.26 8.31 -19.74
N LEU A 16 19.13 7.43 -19.82
CA LEU A 16 18.14 6.88 -19.54
C LEU A 16 18.03 6.49 -18.38
N VAL A 17 17.54 6.84 -17.67
CA VAL A 17 17.28 6.49 -16.59
C VAL A 17 16.32 5.72 -16.58
N THR A 18 16.44 4.80 -16.54
CA THR A 18 15.51 4.05 -16.50
C THR A 18 15.14 3.86 -15.26
N GLY A 19 14.55 4.41 -14.80
CA GLY A 19 14.22 4.29 -13.55
C GLY A 19 13.60 3.13 -13.35
N GLU A 20 13.62 2.56 -12.55
CA GLU A 20 13.16 1.54 -12.37
C GLU A 20 11.91 1.66 -12.09
N ALA A 21 11.24 1.35 -12.54
CA ALA A 21 10.00 1.42 -12.39
C ALA A 21 9.76 0.75 -11.25
N THR A 22 9.44 1.18 -10.37
CA THR A 22 9.33 0.57 -9.34
C THR A 22 8.36 -0.32 -9.29
N ALA A 23 8.58 -1.26 -8.95
CA ALA A 23 7.69 -2.24 -8.82
C ALA A 23 7.22 -2.39 -7.45
N HIS A 24 7.33 -1.49 -6.61
CA HIS A 24 6.86 -1.63 -5.25
C HIS A 24 5.34 -1.56 -5.21
N ALA A 25 4.74 -2.32 -4.35
CA ALA A 25 3.30 -2.28 -4.16
C ALA A 25 2.98 -1.15 -3.19
N PHE A 26 2.31 -0.13 -3.67
CA PHE A 26 1.88 0.95 -2.80
C PHE A 26 0.38 0.86 -2.59
N LEU A 27 -0.09 1.32 -1.46
CA LEU A 27 -1.51 1.33 -1.18
C LEU A 27 -2.20 2.30 -2.13
N ASP A 28 -3.17 1.80 -2.87
CA ASP A 28 -3.92 2.61 -3.79
C ASP A 28 -5.15 3.17 -3.08
N HIS A 29 -5.91 2.33 -2.45
CA HIS A 29 -7.07 2.76 -1.68
C HIS A 29 -7.47 1.68 -0.70
N ALA A 30 -8.34 2.03 0.20
CA ALA A 30 -8.77 1.13 1.27
C ALA A 30 -10.26 1.30 1.55
N GLU A 31 -10.83 0.29 2.21
CA GLU A 31 -12.19 0.36 2.67
C GLU A 31 -12.21 -0.20 4.10
N PRO A 32 -12.44 0.60 5.10
CA PRO A 32 -12.83 2.01 5.07
C PRO A 32 -11.69 2.87 4.54
N ARG A 33 -12.03 4.01 3.95
CA ARG A 33 -11.03 4.84 3.35
C ARG A 33 -10.08 5.45 4.35
N VAL A 34 -8.88 5.69 3.91
CA VAL A 34 -7.88 6.37 4.72
C VAL A 34 -8.44 7.69 5.22
N GLY A 35 -8.40 7.89 6.53
CA GLY A 35 -8.85 9.14 7.13
C GLY A 35 -10.35 9.33 7.20
N ASN A 36 -11.11 8.37 6.75
CA ASN A 36 -12.56 8.52 6.72
C ASN A 36 -13.18 8.21 8.06
N LYS A 37 -14.44 8.56 8.20
CA LYS A 37 -15.18 8.27 9.40
C LYS A 37 -16.39 7.45 9.00
N VAL A 38 -16.60 6.34 9.68
CA VAL A 38 -17.74 5.48 9.43
C VAL A 38 -18.61 5.45 10.67
N ASP A 39 -19.91 5.29 10.48
CA ASP A 39 -20.84 5.32 11.60
C ASP A 39 -20.82 4.06 12.43
N ALA A 40 -20.47 2.96 11.84
CA ALA A 40 -20.47 1.68 12.56
C ALA A 40 -19.15 0.98 12.29
N ALA A 41 -18.74 0.16 13.26
CA ALA A 41 -17.50 -0.58 13.11
C ALA A 41 -17.60 -1.52 11.91
N PRO A 42 -16.61 -1.53 11.07
CA PRO A 42 -16.64 -2.42 9.91
C PRO A 42 -16.39 -3.84 10.36
N ARG A 43 -16.78 -4.79 9.55
CA ARG A 43 -16.51 -6.17 9.83
C ARG A 43 -15.30 -6.66 9.08
N GLU A 44 -14.79 -5.83 8.18
CA GLU A 44 -13.69 -6.22 7.34
C GLU A 44 -12.94 -4.97 6.92
N VAL A 45 -11.65 -5.08 6.78
CA VAL A 45 -10.82 -4.01 6.24
C VAL A 45 -10.20 -4.56 4.97
N THR A 46 -10.31 -3.81 3.90
CA THR A 46 -9.78 -4.22 2.61
C THR A 46 -8.84 -3.16 2.05
N LEU A 47 -7.74 -3.62 1.52
CA LEU A 47 -6.72 -2.74 0.96
C LEU A 47 -6.47 -3.15 -0.47
N TRP A 48 -6.32 -2.17 -1.35
CA TRP A 48 -5.97 -2.42 -2.74
C TRP A 48 -4.62 -1.77 -3.01
N PHE A 49 -3.74 -2.54 -3.61
CA PHE A 49 -2.37 -2.09 -3.87
C PHE A 49 -2.14 -1.93 -5.37
N THR A 50 -1.04 -1.30 -5.72
CA THR A 50 -0.72 -1.04 -7.11
C THR A 50 -0.08 -2.23 -7.81
N GLN A 51 0.26 -3.28 -7.04
CA GLN A 51 0.89 -4.47 -7.59
C GLN A 51 0.27 -5.71 -6.97
N LYS A 52 0.40 -6.84 -7.63
CA LYS A 52 -0.06 -8.10 -7.08
C LYS A 52 0.80 -8.47 -5.89
N LEU A 53 0.20 -9.10 -4.93
CA LEU A 53 0.84 -9.44 -3.68
C LEU A 53 1.09 -10.94 -3.56
N GLU A 54 2.10 -11.27 -2.75
CA GLU A 54 2.38 -12.64 -2.41
C GLU A 54 1.61 -12.98 -1.15
N PRO A 55 0.63 -13.87 -1.22
CA PRO A 55 -0.23 -14.12 -0.06
C PRO A 55 0.52 -14.59 1.17
N ALA A 56 1.52 -15.40 0.99
CA ALA A 56 2.21 -15.99 2.13
C ALA A 56 3.01 -15.00 2.94
N PHE A 57 3.32 -13.85 2.35
CA PHE A 57 4.20 -12.89 3.00
C PHE A 57 3.56 -11.51 3.16
N SER A 58 2.27 -11.44 3.10
CA SER A 58 1.58 -10.16 3.24
C SER A 58 0.68 -10.22 4.45
N THR A 59 0.77 -9.22 5.30
CA THR A 59 0.02 -9.19 6.54
C THR A 59 -0.63 -7.83 6.77
N ILE A 60 -1.62 -7.84 7.65
CA ILE A 60 -2.36 -6.64 7.96
C ILE A 60 -2.82 -6.77 9.40
N ALA A 61 -2.67 -5.74 10.16
CA ALA A 61 -3.09 -5.72 11.55
C ALA A 61 -3.98 -4.51 11.76
N VAL A 62 -5.05 -4.68 12.51
CA VAL A 62 -5.96 -3.60 12.81
C VAL A 62 -6.06 -3.47 14.33
N THR A 63 -5.89 -2.26 14.84
CA THR A 63 -6.03 -2.00 16.26
C THR A 63 -7.12 -0.95 16.48
N ASN A 64 -7.81 -1.05 17.59
CA ASN A 64 -8.86 -0.10 17.93
C ASN A 64 -8.29 1.07 18.71
N ALA A 65 -9.16 1.95 19.17
CA ALA A 65 -8.72 3.14 19.90
C ALA A 65 -8.01 2.82 21.21
N ALA A 66 -8.27 1.67 21.78
CA ALA A 66 -7.59 1.25 23.01
C ALA A 66 -6.28 0.52 22.71
N GLY A 67 -5.90 0.42 21.46
CA GLY A 67 -4.68 -0.28 21.09
C GLY A 67 -4.78 -1.78 21.05
N GLN A 68 -5.98 -2.32 21.09
CA GLN A 68 -6.16 -3.75 21.05
C GLN A 68 -6.21 -4.24 19.60
N ARG A 69 -5.60 -5.38 19.35
CA ARG A 69 -5.70 -6.02 18.04
C ARG A 69 -7.11 -6.53 17.87
N ILE A 70 -7.75 -6.19 16.80
CA ILE A 70 -9.10 -6.65 16.53
C ILE A 70 -9.23 -7.37 15.20
N ASP A 71 -8.16 -7.51 14.45
CA ASP A 71 -8.22 -8.33 13.23
C ASP A 71 -8.26 -9.78 13.65
N THR A 72 -9.03 -10.59 12.95
CA THR A 72 -9.19 -11.99 13.25
C THR A 72 -8.87 -12.84 12.05
N GLY A 73 -8.19 -13.92 12.29
CA GLY A 73 -7.86 -14.84 11.22
C GLY A 73 -6.74 -14.29 10.37
N LYS A 74 -6.51 -14.96 9.27
CA LYS A 74 -5.45 -14.56 8.38
C LYS A 74 -5.96 -13.60 7.35
N ALA A 75 -5.10 -12.77 6.84
CA ALA A 75 -5.43 -11.93 5.72
C ALA A 75 -5.68 -12.80 4.50
N ARG A 76 -6.58 -12.37 3.68
CA ARG A 76 -6.91 -13.05 2.43
C ARG A 76 -6.40 -12.16 1.31
N VAL A 77 -5.61 -12.73 0.43
CA VAL A 77 -5.02 -11.99 -0.68
C VAL A 77 -5.55 -12.54 -1.99
N SER A 78 -5.95 -11.64 -2.86
CA SER A 78 -6.41 -12.01 -4.18
C SER A 78 -5.88 -10.95 -5.14
N GLY A 79 -4.86 -11.29 -5.91
CA GLY A 79 -4.26 -10.31 -6.82
C GLY A 79 -3.63 -9.17 -6.04
N ASN A 80 -4.08 -7.97 -6.28
CA ASN A 80 -3.57 -6.79 -5.58
C ASN A 80 -4.44 -6.40 -4.39
N GLN A 81 -5.34 -7.26 -3.96
CA GLN A 81 -6.27 -6.95 -2.90
C GLN A 81 -5.98 -7.79 -1.67
N MET A 82 -6.00 -7.19 -0.51
CA MET A 82 -5.81 -7.90 0.74
C MET A 82 -6.89 -7.46 1.70
N SER A 83 -7.52 -8.42 2.38
CA SER A 83 -8.54 -8.09 3.36
C SER A 83 -8.39 -8.94 4.60
N VAL A 84 -8.92 -8.45 5.69
CA VAL A 84 -8.91 -9.17 6.95
C VAL A 84 -10.22 -8.89 7.67
N SER A 85 -10.73 -9.89 8.36
CA SER A 85 -11.94 -9.72 9.16
C SER A 85 -11.57 -9.04 10.45
N VAL A 86 -12.47 -8.24 10.98
CA VAL A 86 -12.24 -7.57 12.25
C VAL A 86 -13.46 -7.78 13.14
N ARG A 87 -13.19 -7.89 14.43
CA ARG A 87 -14.27 -7.96 15.39
C ARG A 87 -14.61 -6.56 15.86
N PRO A 88 -15.74 -6.37 16.47
CA PRO A 88 -16.12 -5.04 16.93
C PRO A 88 -15.09 -4.50 17.93
N GLY A 89 -14.71 -3.27 17.77
CA GLY A 89 -13.70 -2.67 18.61
C GLY A 89 -14.11 -1.36 19.26
N GLY A 90 -15.38 -1.01 19.19
CA GLY A 90 -15.85 0.22 19.81
C GLY A 90 -15.64 1.42 18.90
N THR A 91 -15.88 2.60 19.45
CA THR A 91 -15.75 3.83 18.69
C THR A 91 -14.35 4.39 18.87
N GLY A 92 -13.99 5.31 18.02
CA GLY A 92 -12.72 6.01 18.10
C GLY A 92 -11.84 5.76 16.89
N THR A 93 -10.58 6.04 17.02
CA THR A 93 -9.65 5.93 15.92
C THR A 93 -9.10 4.51 15.82
N TYR A 94 -9.22 3.94 14.65
CA TYR A 94 -8.67 2.62 14.37
C TYR A 94 -7.43 2.82 13.51
N ARG A 95 -6.43 1.97 13.72
CA ARG A 95 -5.20 2.03 12.92
C ARG A 95 -5.01 0.72 12.19
N VAL A 96 -4.67 0.83 10.93
CA VAL A 96 -4.37 -0.31 10.09
C VAL A 96 -2.89 -0.27 9.75
N ASN A 97 -2.18 -1.35 10.06
CA ASN A 97 -0.78 -1.46 9.70
C ASN A 97 -0.67 -2.60 8.70
N TRP A 98 0.07 -2.40 7.66
CA TRP A 98 0.24 -3.44 6.66
C TRP A 98 1.70 -3.64 6.28
N HIS A 99 2.00 -4.85 5.87
CA HIS A 99 3.33 -5.21 5.41
C HIS A 99 3.10 -6.19 4.28
N VAL A 100 3.53 -5.84 3.09
CA VAL A 100 3.25 -6.68 1.92
C VAL A 100 4.51 -6.94 1.13
N LEU A 101 4.50 -8.07 0.46
CA LEU A 101 5.53 -8.44 -0.47
C LEU A 101 4.86 -8.50 -1.84
N SER A 102 5.37 -7.75 -2.81
CA SER A 102 4.82 -7.82 -4.15
C SER A 102 5.40 -9.02 -4.87
N VAL A 103 4.73 -9.43 -5.92
CA VAL A 103 5.18 -10.61 -6.68
C VAL A 103 6.55 -10.41 -7.29
N ASP A 104 7.03 -9.18 -7.40
CA ASP A 104 8.36 -8.95 -7.92
C ASP A 104 9.38 -8.86 -6.80
N THR A 105 9.03 -9.33 -5.62
CA THR A 105 9.92 -9.51 -4.48
C THR A 105 10.36 -8.24 -3.74
N HIS A 106 9.61 -7.18 -3.83
CA HIS A 106 9.88 -5.99 -3.02
C HIS A 106 8.87 -5.87 -1.89
N THR A 107 9.34 -5.50 -0.71
CA THR A 107 8.45 -5.33 0.43
C THR A 107 8.17 -3.87 0.66
N THR A 108 6.97 -3.57 1.09
CA THR A 108 6.62 -2.24 1.55
C THR A 108 5.73 -2.38 2.76
N ASP A 109 5.67 -1.34 3.56
CA ASP A 109 4.77 -1.35 4.70
C ASP A 109 4.29 0.06 4.94
N GLY A 110 3.25 0.19 5.72
CA GLY A 110 2.68 1.49 6.03
C GLY A 110 1.53 1.34 6.98
N ASP A 111 0.90 2.47 7.26
CA ASP A 111 -0.25 2.45 8.14
C ASP A 111 -1.15 3.63 7.82
N PHE A 112 -2.37 3.54 8.27
CA PHE A 112 -3.31 4.64 8.17
C PHE A 112 -4.35 4.48 9.25
N THR A 113 -5.15 5.50 9.42
CA THR A 113 -6.22 5.46 10.41
C THR A 113 -7.56 5.79 9.76
N PHE A 114 -8.62 5.33 10.41
CA PHE A 114 -9.97 5.76 10.09
C PHE A 114 -10.70 5.85 11.43
N GLN A 115 -11.86 6.46 11.45
CA GLN A 115 -12.59 6.64 12.68
C GLN A 115 -13.92 5.92 12.65
N VAL A 116 -14.31 5.40 13.79
CA VAL A 116 -15.58 4.71 13.93
C VAL A 116 -16.43 5.45 14.94
N GLY A 117 -17.63 5.70 14.55
CA GLY A 117 -18.60 6.23 15.46
C GLY A 117 -18.48 7.67 15.62
N GLN A 118 -19.23 8.18 16.51
CA GLN A 118 -19.37 9.34 16.78
C GLN A 118 -18.72 10.07 17.00
#